data_cbac1840c56c6283e810b4e47a5c6c63
#
_entry.id   cbac1840c56c6283e810b4e47a5c6c63
#
_cell.length_a   1.000
_cell.length_b   1.000
_cell.length_c   1.000
_cell.angle_alpha   90.00
_cell.angle_beta   90.00
_cell.angle_gamma   90.00
#
_symmetry.space_group_name_H-M   'P 1'
#
loop_
_entity.id
_entity.type
_entity.pdbx_description
1 polymer ?
#
loop_
_entity_poly.entity_id
_entity_poly.type
_entity_poly.pdbx_seq_one_letter_code
_entity_poly.pdbx_strand_id
1 'polypeptide(L)'
;MALTDPLGDMLTRIRNGQRAKKDSVMTPASKLRANVLEVLKREGYIRGYSEEELAGHAGLRVELKYFEGQPAIKHVARVSKPGRRVYSGSQDLPTIRNGLGITIVSTPRGVLSDAEARDANVGGEILAEVF
;
A
#
# COMPACT_ATOMS: atom_id res chain seq x y z
N MET A 1 -12.53 1.91 23.45
CA MET A 1 -12.83 2.25 22.06
C MET A 1 -11.79 1.61 21.15
N ALA A 2 -12.25 0.93 20.16
CA ALA A 2 -11.33 0.31 19.19
C ALA A 2 -10.73 1.37 18.28
N LEU A 3 -9.43 1.26 18.02
CA LEU A 3 -8.76 2.10 17.04
C LEU A 3 -9.12 1.62 15.64
N THR A 4 -9.38 2.56 14.73
CA THR A 4 -9.65 2.24 13.34
C THR A 4 -8.37 2.41 12.52
N ASP A 5 -8.20 1.54 11.51
CA ASP A 5 -7.07 1.63 10.59
C ASP A 5 -7.57 1.49 9.16
N PRO A 6 -8.04 2.60 8.57
CA PRO A 6 -8.58 2.56 7.22
C PRO A 6 -7.59 2.06 6.17
N LEU A 7 -6.31 2.41 6.30
CA LEU A 7 -5.28 1.92 5.38
C LEU A 7 -5.08 0.41 5.54
N GLY A 8 -5.03 -0.07 6.79
CA GLY A 8 -4.93 -1.51 7.06
C GLY A 8 -6.12 -2.28 6.51
N ASP A 9 -7.32 -1.71 6.60
CA ASP A 9 -8.53 -2.30 6.02
C ASP A 9 -8.40 -2.43 4.51
N MET A 10 -7.93 -1.39 3.82
CA MET A 10 -7.70 -1.44 2.38
C MET A 10 -6.71 -2.54 2.00
N LEU A 11 -5.59 -2.63 2.71
CA LEU A 11 -4.58 -3.65 2.42
C LEU A 11 -5.14 -5.07 2.67
N THR A 12 -5.97 -5.23 3.68
CA THR A 12 -6.66 -6.50 3.95
C THR A 12 -7.61 -6.87 2.82
N ARG A 13 -8.37 -5.90 2.29
CA ARG A 13 -9.27 -6.14 1.15
C ARG A 13 -8.49 -6.58 -0.09
N ILE A 14 -7.35 -5.95 -0.35
CA ILE A 14 -6.47 -6.32 -1.47
C ILE A 14 -5.98 -7.76 -1.28
N ARG A 15 -5.47 -8.07 -0.09
CA ARG A 15 -4.97 -9.43 0.22
C ARG A 15 -6.05 -10.49 0.04
N ASN A 16 -7.23 -10.24 0.59
CA ASN A 16 -8.34 -11.19 0.50
C ASN A 16 -8.84 -11.33 -0.93
N GLY A 17 -8.89 -10.23 -1.69
CA GLY A 17 -9.25 -10.26 -3.10
C GLY A 17 -8.28 -11.08 -3.94
N GLN A 18 -6.99 -10.95 -3.67
CA GLN A 18 -5.94 -11.73 -4.35
C GLN A 18 -6.08 -13.23 -4.03
N ARG A 19 -6.36 -13.57 -2.78
CA ARG A 19 -6.57 -14.98 -2.37
C ARG A 19 -7.80 -15.57 -3.03
N ALA A 20 -8.85 -14.77 -3.22
CA ALA A 20 -10.08 -15.19 -3.87
C ALA A 20 -10.03 -15.09 -5.40
N LYS A 21 -8.88 -14.71 -5.96
CA LYS A 21 -8.67 -14.56 -7.41
C LYS A 21 -9.64 -13.59 -8.05
N LYS A 22 -9.99 -12.50 -7.34
CA LYS A 22 -10.86 -11.45 -7.87
C LYS A 22 -10.10 -10.54 -8.83
N ASP A 23 -10.81 -9.97 -9.80
CA ASP A 23 -10.23 -9.00 -10.73
C ASP A 23 -10.01 -7.65 -10.06
N SER A 24 -10.89 -7.27 -9.15
CA SER A 24 -10.83 -5.98 -8.47
C SER A 24 -11.47 -6.05 -7.09
N VAL A 25 -11.14 -5.06 -6.26
CA VAL A 25 -11.77 -4.86 -4.95
C VAL A 25 -12.11 -3.38 -4.79
N MET A 26 -13.09 -3.10 -3.95
CA MET A 26 -13.51 -1.75 -3.64
C MET A 26 -13.08 -1.38 -2.23
N THR A 27 -12.70 -0.12 -2.05
CA THR A 27 -12.36 0.44 -0.73
C THR A 27 -12.87 1.88 -0.65
N PRO A 28 -13.22 2.36 0.55
CA PRO A 28 -13.54 3.79 0.68
C PRO A 28 -12.35 4.65 0.26
N ALA A 29 -12.64 5.80 -0.35
CA ALA A 29 -11.61 6.68 -0.86
C ALA A 29 -11.04 7.58 0.24
N SER A 30 -9.74 7.83 0.14
CA SER A 30 -9.06 8.90 0.86
C SER A 30 -7.79 9.25 0.11
N LYS A 31 -7.24 10.43 0.38
CA LYS A 31 -6.01 10.88 -0.26
C LYS A 31 -4.85 9.92 0.06
N LEU A 32 -4.73 9.51 1.33
CA LEU A 32 -3.67 8.59 1.74
C LEU A 32 -3.79 7.25 1.03
N ARG A 33 -5.00 6.68 0.98
CA ARG A 33 -5.21 5.39 0.29
C ARG A 33 -4.88 5.49 -1.19
N ALA A 34 -5.32 6.57 -1.86
CA ALA A 34 -5.00 6.77 -3.27
C ALA A 34 -3.50 6.89 -3.49
N ASN A 35 -2.79 7.60 -2.62
CA ASN A 35 -1.35 7.76 -2.73
C ASN A 35 -0.61 6.43 -2.52
N VAL A 36 -1.09 5.59 -1.62
CA VAL A 36 -0.53 4.24 -1.42
C VAL A 36 -0.78 3.38 -2.67
N LEU A 37 -1.97 3.44 -3.24
CA LEU A 37 -2.28 2.71 -4.47
C LEU A 37 -1.41 3.17 -5.63
N GLU A 38 -1.09 4.47 -5.70
CA GLU A 38 -0.20 4.99 -6.74
C GLU A 38 1.20 4.36 -6.64
N VAL A 39 1.72 4.21 -5.42
CA VAL A 39 3.01 3.53 -5.21
C VAL A 39 2.92 2.06 -5.63
N LEU A 40 1.86 1.36 -5.24
CA LEU A 40 1.67 -0.05 -5.62
C LEU A 40 1.60 -0.22 -7.13
N LYS A 41 0.92 0.69 -7.83
CA LYS A 41 0.83 0.69 -9.28
C LYS A 41 2.19 0.93 -9.92
N ARG A 42 2.90 1.95 -9.46
CA ARG A 42 4.22 2.34 -9.96
C ARG A 42 5.24 1.21 -9.82
N GLU A 43 5.15 0.48 -8.71
CA GLU A 43 6.05 -0.63 -8.42
C GLU A 43 5.58 -1.96 -9.00
N GLY A 44 4.47 -1.95 -9.74
CA GLY A 44 4.02 -3.14 -10.47
C GLY A 44 3.24 -4.16 -9.67
N TYR A 45 2.71 -3.79 -8.51
CA TYR A 45 1.96 -4.72 -7.66
C TYR A 45 0.46 -4.77 -7.95
N ILE A 46 -0.09 -3.71 -8.54
CA ILE A 46 -1.48 -3.68 -9.00
C ILE A 46 -1.53 -3.16 -10.43
N ARG A 47 -2.61 -3.44 -11.14
CA ARG A 47 -2.78 -2.96 -12.52
C ARG A 47 -3.11 -1.48 -12.55
N GLY A 48 -3.92 -1.02 -11.60
CA GLY A 48 -4.32 0.37 -11.50
C GLY A 48 -5.43 0.54 -10.48
N TYR A 49 -5.94 1.76 -10.43
CA TYR A 49 -7.07 2.09 -9.57
C TYR A 49 -7.84 3.26 -10.20
N SER A 50 -9.11 3.39 -9.82
CA SER A 50 -9.97 4.47 -10.29
C SER A 50 -10.96 4.86 -9.22
N GLU A 51 -11.46 6.09 -9.31
CA GLU A 51 -12.52 6.54 -8.42
C GLU A 51 -13.84 5.96 -8.87
N GLU A 52 -14.63 5.45 -7.93
CA GLU A 52 -15.94 4.86 -8.21
C GLU A 52 -16.80 5.00 -6.96
N GLU A 53 -18.08 5.25 -7.14
CA GLU A 53 -19.00 5.36 -6.02
C GLU A 53 -19.14 4.03 -5.29
N LEU A 54 -19.10 4.07 -3.96
CA LEU A 54 -19.26 2.92 -3.09
C LEU A 54 -20.30 3.24 -2.03
N ALA A 55 -21.48 2.63 -2.14
CA ALA A 55 -22.58 2.81 -1.18
C ALA A 55 -22.93 4.29 -0.93
N GLY A 56 -22.96 5.10 -1.99
CA GLY A 56 -23.29 6.52 -1.92
C GLY A 56 -22.15 7.42 -1.50
N HIS A 57 -20.94 6.89 -1.32
CA HIS A 57 -19.75 7.63 -0.93
C HIS A 57 -18.63 7.45 -1.95
N ALA A 58 -17.64 8.33 -1.88
CA ALA A 58 -16.47 8.20 -2.74
C ALA A 58 -15.71 6.91 -2.41
N GLY A 59 -15.40 6.14 -3.42
CA GLY A 59 -14.65 4.88 -3.29
C GLY A 59 -13.52 4.80 -4.30
N LEU A 60 -12.68 3.79 -4.11
CA LEU A 60 -11.59 3.46 -5.03
C LEU A 60 -11.77 2.01 -5.46
N ARG A 61 -11.76 1.80 -6.77
CA ARG A 61 -11.73 0.47 -7.36
C ARG A 61 -10.27 0.13 -7.62
N VAL A 62 -9.78 -0.94 -7.00
CA VAL A 62 -8.40 -1.39 -7.14
C VAL A 62 -8.39 -2.58 -8.08
N GLU A 63 -7.68 -2.46 -9.20
CA GLU A 63 -7.56 -3.55 -10.17
C GLU A 63 -6.36 -4.41 -9.83
N LEU A 64 -6.61 -5.65 -9.48
CA LEU A 64 -5.60 -6.59 -9.00
C LEU A 64 -4.80 -7.18 -10.17
N LYS A 65 -3.59 -7.59 -9.87
CA LYS A 65 -2.65 -8.08 -10.89
C LYS A 65 -2.23 -9.51 -10.58
N TYR A 66 -2.19 -10.32 -11.64
CA TYR A 66 -1.75 -11.72 -11.57
C TYR A 66 -0.73 -11.97 -12.66
N PHE A 67 0.18 -12.88 -12.40
CA PHE A 67 1.15 -13.35 -13.37
C PHE A 67 1.12 -14.87 -13.38
N GLU A 68 0.78 -15.44 -14.53
CA GLU A 68 0.65 -16.91 -14.69
C GLU A 68 -0.25 -17.53 -13.61
N GLY A 69 -1.37 -16.87 -13.31
CA GLY A 69 -2.34 -17.34 -12.32
C GLY A 69 -1.97 -17.08 -10.87
N GLN A 70 -0.79 -16.47 -10.60
CA GLN A 70 -0.35 -16.18 -9.25
C GLN A 70 -0.52 -14.69 -8.93
N PRO A 71 -0.94 -14.35 -7.70
CA PRO A 71 -1.03 -12.94 -7.30
C PRO A 71 0.30 -12.21 -7.42
N ALA A 72 0.27 -10.98 -7.92
CA ALA A 72 1.48 -10.14 -7.96
C ALA A 72 1.92 -9.75 -6.54
N ILE A 73 0.99 -9.59 -5.63
CA ILE A 73 1.28 -9.35 -4.21
C ILE A 73 1.24 -10.70 -3.49
N LYS A 74 2.40 -11.15 -3.02
CA LYS A 74 2.51 -12.40 -2.25
C LYS A 74 2.35 -12.13 -0.76
N HIS A 75 2.73 -10.92 -0.31
CA HIS A 75 2.66 -10.53 1.08
C HIS A 75 2.42 -9.02 1.15
N VAL A 76 1.50 -8.61 1.99
CA VAL A 76 1.27 -7.20 2.32
C VAL A 76 0.90 -7.11 3.80
N ALA A 77 1.58 -6.22 4.52
CA ALA A 77 1.33 -6.05 5.94
C ALA A 77 1.48 -4.58 6.34
N ARG A 78 0.60 -4.14 7.25
CA ARG A 78 0.76 -2.84 7.91
C ARG A 78 1.99 -2.89 8.83
N VAL A 79 2.79 -1.83 8.81
CA VAL A 79 3.92 -1.66 9.73
C VAL A 79 3.55 -0.65 10.80
N SER A 80 3.36 0.62 10.43
CA SER A 80 2.90 1.65 11.36
C SER A 80 1.38 1.55 11.53
N LYS A 81 0.91 1.53 12.76
CA LYS A 81 -0.52 1.36 13.08
C LYS A 81 -0.97 2.48 14.00
N PRO A 82 -2.28 2.78 14.06
CA PRO A 82 -2.78 3.84 14.95
C PRO A 82 -2.34 3.70 16.41
N GLY A 83 -2.22 2.48 16.91
CA GLY A 83 -1.76 2.22 18.28
C GLY A 83 -0.26 2.10 18.44
N ARG A 84 0.49 2.07 17.35
CA ARG A 84 1.95 1.90 17.39
C ARG A 84 2.56 2.45 16.10
N ARG A 85 2.94 3.71 16.12
CA ARG A 85 3.55 4.38 14.97
C ARG A 85 5.02 3.98 14.82
N VAL A 86 5.47 3.81 13.57
CA VAL A 86 6.83 3.41 13.24
C VAL A 86 7.42 4.41 12.24
N TYR A 87 8.52 5.03 12.61
CA TYR A 87 9.22 6.03 11.77
C TYR A 87 10.66 5.61 11.52
N SER A 88 11.23 6.09 10.43
CA SER A 88 12.62 5.81 10.10
C SER A 88 13.22 6.96 9.30
N GLY A 89 14.53 7.22 9.53
CA GLY A 89 15.28 8.12 8.66
C GLY A 89 15.61 7.45 7.33
N SER A 90 16.05 8.26 6.36
CA SER A 90 16.31 7.77 5.00
C SER A 90 17.36 6.66 4.95
N GLN A 91 18.35 6.70 5.84
CA GLN A 91 19.44 5.73 5.84
C GLN A 91 19.10 4.43 6.59
N ASP A 92 18.04 4.47 7.41
CA ASP A 92 17.63 3.34 8.24
C ASP A 92 16.40 2.63 7.71
N LEU A 93 15.90 3.02 6.53
CA LEU A 93 14.73 2.37 5.93
C LEU A 93 15.01 0.89 5.67
N PRO A 94 14.14 -0.01 6.14
CA PRO A 94 14.38 -1.44 5.93
C PRO A 94 14.28 -1.82 4.46
N THR A 95 15.05 -2.82 4.09
CA THR A 95 15.00 -3.43 2.76
C THR A 95 14.22 -4.74 2.87
N ILE A 96 13.25 -4.93 2.00
CA ILE A 96 12.39 -6.12 2.00
C ILE A 96 12.87 -7.08 0.93
N ARG A 97 13.13 -8.33 1.34
CA ARG A 97 13.56 -9.40 0.42
C ARG A 97 14.76 -8.97 -0.43
N ASN A 98 15.77 -8.34 0.18
CA ASN A 98 16.98 -7.87 -0.51
C ASN A 98 16.68 -6.95 -1.70
N GLY A 99 15.63 -6.11 -1.57
CA GLY A 99 15.25 -5.17 -2.61
C GLY A 99 14.24 -5.72 -3.61
N LEU A 100 13.80 -6.97 -3.47
CA LEU A 100 12.75 -7.54 -4.34
C LEU A 100 11.36 -7.09 -3.91
N GLY A 101 11.21 -6.70 -2.64
CA GLY A 101 9.99 -6.08 -2.13
C GLY A 101 10.21 -4.62 -1.83
N ILE A 102 9.19 -3.97 -1.27
CA ILE A 102 9.24 -2.56 -0.91
C ILE A 102 8.64 -2.31 0.47
N THR A 103 9.05 -1.20 1.08
CA THR A 103 8.23 -0.54 2.11
C THR A 103 7.59 0.69 1.48
N ILE A 104 6.40 1.03 1.94
CA ILE A 104 5.69 2.25 1.52
C ILE A 104 5.82 3.24 2.65
N VAL A 105 6.39 4.41 2.36
CA VAL A 105 6.79 5.41 3.36
C VAL A 105 6.05 6.71 3.12
N SER A 106 5.45 7.26 4.18
CA SER A 106 4.86 8.60 4.13
C SER A 106 5.94 9.60 4.51
N THR A 107 6.34 10.44 3.56
CA THR A 107 7.44 11.40 3.71
C THR A 107 6.96 12.82 3.50
N PRO A 108 7.76 13.84 3.86
CA PRO A 108 7.43 15.23 3.52
C PRO A 108 7.29 15.50 2.02
N ARG A 109 7.83 14.61 1.18
CA ARG A 109 7.72 14.71 -0.27
C ARG A 109 6.62 13.84 -0.85
N GLY A 110 5.77 13.26 0.00
CA GLY A 110 4.66 12.41 -0.41
C GLY A 110 4.87 10.97 -0.02
N VAL A 111 3.96 10.11 -0.47
CA VAL A 111 4.05 8.67 -0.23
C VAL A 111 4.96 8.06 -1.29
N LEU A 112 6.01 7.40 -0.84
CA LEU A 112 7.09 6.88 -1.70
C LEU A 112 7.39 5.43 -1.34
N SER A 113 8.05 4.71 -2.26
CA SER A 113 8.70 3.46 -1.91
C SER A 113 9.99 3.76 -1.15
N ASP A 114 10.55 2.75 -0.47
CA ASP A 114 11.81 2.91 0.25
C ASP A 114 12.95 3.34 -0.69
N ALA A 115 13.04 2.79 -1.89
CA ALA A 115 14.06 3.17 -2.87
C ALA A 115 13.91 4.64 -3.28
N GLU A 116 12.68 5.08 -3.56
CA GLU A 116 12.41 6.47 -3.89
C GLU A 116 12.76 7.42 -2.73
N ALA A 117 12.43 7.01 -1.50
CA ALA A 117 12.73 7.81 -0.30
C ALA A 117 14.24 7.93 -0.07
N ARG A 118 14.99 6.84 -0.28
CA ARG A 118 16.46 6.87 -0.19
C ARG A 118 17.06 7.82 -1.23
N ASP A 119 16.58 7.74 -2.47
CA ASP A 119 17.06 8.59 -3.55
C ASP A 119 16.77 10.07 -3.25
N ALA A 120 15.62 10.37 -2.66
CA ALA A 120 15.24 11.72 -2.27
C ALA A 120 15.87 12.15 -0.94
N ASN A 121 16.57 11.26 -0.25
CA ASN A 121 17.19 11.48 1.05
C ASN A 121 16.17 11.96 2.09
N VAL A 122 15.00 11.32 2.12
CA VAL A 122 13.94 11.63 3.09
C VAL A 122 13.52 10.37 3.83
N GLY A 123 13.17 10.51 5.09
CA GLY A 123 12.55 9.47 5.88
C GLY A 123 11.11 9.82 6.20
N GLY A 124 10.47 8.99 6.99
CA GLY A 124 9.10 9.23 7.40
C GLY A 124 8.48 8.04 8.09
N GLU A 125 7.16 7.98 8.04
CA GLU A 125 6.39 6.91 8.64
C GLU A 125 6.35 5.71 7.69
N ILE A 126 6.76 4.54 8.19
CA ILE A 126 6.72 3.31 7.41
C ILE A 126 5.30 2.75 7.49
N LEU A 127 4.54 2.91 6.41
CA LEU A 127 3.12 2.54 6.38
C LEU A 127 2.92 1.04 6.25
N ALA A 128 3.63 0.40 5.34
CA ALA A 128 3.41 -1.00 5.00
C ALA A 128 4.64 -1.62 4.36
N GLU A 129 4.68 -2.96 4.34
CA GLU A 129 5.66 -3.71 3.59
C GLU A 129 4.93 -4.61 2.59
N VAL A 130 5.52 -4.79 1.41
CA VAL A 130 4.93 -5.53 0.30
C VAL A 130 6.00 -6.33 -0.43
N PHE A 131 5.66 -7.56 -0.77
CA PHE A 131 6.45 -8.32 -1.75
C PHE A 131 5.62 -9.37 -2.46
#